data_0df3b8314054b2bc772ec98301ff9dc3
#
_entry.id   0df3b8314054b2bc772ec98301ff9dc3
#
_cell.length_a   1.000
_cell.length_b   1.000
_cell.length_c   1.000
_cell.angle_alpha   90.00
_cell.angle_beta   90.00
_cell.angle_gamma   90.00
#
_symmetry.space_group_name_H-M   'P 1'
#
loop_
_entity.id
_entity.type
_entity.pdbx_description
1 polymer ?
#
loop_
_entity_poly.entity_id
_entity_poly.type
_entity_poly.pdbx_seq_one_letter_code
_entity_poly.pdbx_strand_id
1 'polypeptide(L)'
;MVESYSKNANHNMRRPVVKDEIVEFMRHRQEQVTGSLKELENFARKENIPIIPHETVAYFRFIMDTIQPKNILEIGTAIGFSALLMANHAQSAKITTIDRNPEMIGFAKENFAKFDNRQQITLLEGDAVDVLSILTETYDFVFMDSANSK
;
A
#
# COMPACT_ATOMS: atom_id res chain seq x y z
N MET A 1 16.51 -12.89 -24.00
CA MET A 1 16.71 -12.56 -22.58
C MET A 1 15.35 -12.18 -21.95
N VAL A 2 14.37 -13.09 -22.01
CA VAL A 2 12.94 -12.85 -21.60
C VAL A 2 12.52 -13.79 -20.44
N GLU A 3 13.42 -14.70 -20.01
CA GLU A 3 13.04 -15.77 -19.06
C GLU A 3 13.10 -15.43 -17.56
N SER A 4 13.61 -14.26 -17.16
CA SER A 4 13.80 -13.99 -15.73
C SER A 4 12.62 -13.32 -15.01
N TYR A 5 11.64 -12.79 -15.75
CA TYR A 5 10.51 -12.07 -15.16
C TYR A 5 9.33 -12.97 -14.74
N SER A 6 9.24 -14.19 -15.27
CA SER A 6 8.08 -15.07 -15.01
C SER A 6 8.10 -15.76 -13.64
N LYS A 7 9.25 -15.80 -12.96
CA LYS A 7 9.41 -16.52 -11.68
C LYS A 7 9.06 -15.73 -10.42
N ASN A 8 8.89 -14.40 -10.53
CA ASN A 8 8.53 -13.51 -9.41
C ASN A 8 7.21 -12.76 -9.62
N ALA A 9 6.35 -13.25 -10.50
CA ALA A 9 5.00 -12.71 -10.60
C ALA A 9 4.26 -13.05 -9.30
N ASN A 10 3.89 -12.00 -8.55
CA ASN A 10 3.03 -12.13 -7.39
C ASN A 10 1.84 -13.04 -7.74
N HIS A 11 1.71 -14.17 -7.05
CA HIS A 11 0.76 -15.23 -7.37
C HIS A 11 -0.70 -14.73 -7.39
N ASN A 12 -0.97 -13.62 -6.70
CA ASN A 12 -2.27 -12.93 -6.69
C ASN A 12 -2.59 -12.15 -7.98
N MET A 13 -1.64 -12.05 -8.91
CA MET A 13 -1.78 -11.32 -10.17
C MET A 13 -2.04 -12.22 -11.38
N ARG A 14 -2.27 -13.52 -11.21
CA ARG A 14 -2.79 -14.37 -12.27
C ARG A 14 -4.24 -14.02 -12.58
N ARG A 15 -4.43 -12.95 -13.34
CA ARG A 15 -5.73 -12.64 -13.95
C ARG A 15 -5.89 -13.49 -15.20
N PRO A 16 -6.83 -14.43 -15.26
CA PRO A 16 -7.01 -15.31 -16.42
C PRO A 16 -7.47 -14.57 -17.68
N VAL A 17 -7.72 -13.26 -17.58
CA VAL A 17 -8.31 -12.44 -18.65
C VAL A 17 -7.30 -11.47 -19.29
N VAL A 18 -6.12 -11.28 -18.72
CA VAL A 18 -5.12 -10.34 -19.26
C VAL A 18 -3.89 -11.10 -19.71
N LYS A 19 -3.51 -10.92 -20.98
CA LYS A 19 -2.30 -11.53 -21.54
C LYS A 19 -1.05 -10.94 -20.88
N ASP A 20 -0.08 -11.78 -20.54
CA ASP A 20 1.16 -11.38 -19.85
C ASP A 20 1.90 -10.26 -20.59
N GLU A 21 1.91 -10.31 -21.93
CA GLU A 21 2.53 -9.30 -22.80
C GLU A 21 1.91 -7.90 -22.61
N ILE A 22 0.59 -7.84 -22.37
CA ILE A 22 -0.13 -6.58 -22.13
C ILE A 22 0.22 -6.05 -20.73
N VAL A 23 0.28 -6.93 -19.74
CA VAL A 23 0.70 -6.55 -18.37
C VAL A 23 2.12 -6.00 -18.37
N GLU A 24 3.05 -6.66 -19.06
CA GLU A 24 4.43 -6.20 -19.20
C GLU A 24 4.51 -4.85 -19.92
N PHE A 25 3.78 -4.69 -21.01
CA PHE A 25 3.72 -3.42 -21.75
C PHE A 25 3.21 -2.28 -20.87
N MET A 26 2.12 -2.51 -20.13
CA MET A 26 1.55 -1.51 -19.22
C MET A 26 2.54 -1.13 -18.11
N ARG A 27 3.19 -2.11 -17.48
CA ARG A 27 4.17 -1.89 -16.40
C ARG A 27 5.39 -1.12 -16.87
N HIS A 28 5.89 -1.37 -18.07
CA HIS A 28 7.02 -0.62 -18.62
C HIS A 28 6.70 0.83 -18.97
N ARG A 29 5.41 1.15 -19.20
CA ARG A 29 4.94 2.49 -19.54
C ARG A 29 4.46 3.29 -18.34
N GLN A 30 4.21 2.64 -17.22
CA GLN A 30 3.80 3.33 -16.00
C GLN A 30 5.01 3.98 -15.32
N GLU A 31 4.78 5.15 -14.76
CA GLU A 31 5.76 5.83 -13.91
C GLU A 31 6.07 4.98 -12.67
N GLN A 32 7.32 4.63 -12.53
CA GLN A 32 7.79 3.82 -11.40
C GLN A 32 7.85 4.65 -10.11
N VAL A 33 7.67 3.97 -8.97
CA VAL A 33 7.92 4.60 -7.67
C VAL A 33 9.42 4.91 -7.52
N THR A 34 9.72 6.02 -6.86
CA THR A 34 11.09 6.49 -6.61
C THR A 34 11.33 6.78 -5.12
N GLY A 35 12.56 7.07 -4.75
CA GLY A 35 12.91 7.44 -3.38
C GLY A 35 12.53 6.37 -2.35
N SER A 36 11.92 6.81 -1.24
CA SER A 36 11.50 5.96 -0.13
C SER A 36 10.56 4.82 -0.54
N LEU A 37 9.63 5.09 -1.44
CA LEU A 37 8.71 4.05 -1.93
C LEU A 37 9.45 2.98 -2.74
N LYS A 38 10.52 3.35 -3.46
CA LYS A 38 11.35 2.37 -4.17
C LYS A 38 12.17 1.51 -3.23
N GLU A 39 12.67 2.09 -2.14
CA GLU A 39 13.35 1.32 -1.08
C GLU A 39 12.40 0.28 -0.47
N LEU A 40 11.16 0.68 -0.15
CA LEU A 40 10.14 -0.21 0.41
C LEU A 40 9.72 -1.30 -0.58
N GLU A 41 9.55 -0.96 -1.86
CA GLU A 41 9.24 -1.94 -2.90
C GLU A 41 10.34 -3.00 -3.01
N ASN A 42 11.61 -2.59 -2.99
CA ASN A 42 12.74 -3.50 -3.05
C ASN A 42 12.82 -4.38 -1.81
N PHE A 43 12.58 -3.82 -0.62
CA PHE A 43 12.52 -4.55 0.63
C PHE A 43 11.40 -5.61 0.60
N ALA A 44 10.18 -5.20 0.23
CA ALA A 44 9.04 -6.10 0.13
C ALA A 44 9.30 -7.28 -0.82
N ARG A 45 9.95 -7.01 -1.97
CA ARG A 45 10.32 -8.07 -2.91
C ARG A 45 11.36 -9.04 -2.34
N LYS A 46 12.35 -8.51 -1.63
CA LYS A 46 13.41 -9.32 -1.02
C LYS A 46 12.85 -10.25 0.06
N GLU A 47 11.98 -9.73 0.91
CA GLU A 47 11.38 -10.47 2.03
C GLU A 47 10.08 -11.21 1.63
N ASN A 48 9.69 -11.19 0.35
CA ASN A 48 8.43 -11.78 -0.15
C ASN A 48 7.17 -11.28 0.54
N ILE A 49 7.18 -10.02 0.96
CA ILE A 49 6.02 -9.36 1.57
C ILE A 49 5.11 -8.83 0.46
N PRO A 50 3.82 -9.18 0.45
CA PRO A 50 2.88 -8.64 -0.53
C PRO A 50 2.64 -7.15 -0.31
N ILE A 51 2.76 -6.36 -1.38
CA ILE A 51 2.36 -4.96 -1.44
C ILE A 51 1.42 -4.76 -2.62
N ILE A 52 0.72 -3.62 -2.65
CA ILE A 52 -0.19 -3.29 -3.76
C ILE A 52 0.56 -3.30 -5.10
N PRO A 53 -0.07 -3.83 -6.16
CA PRO A 53 0.54 -3.90 -7.48
C PRO A 53 0.64 -2.54 -8.17
N HIS A 54 1.48 -2.45 -9.21
CA HIS A 54 1.73 -1.23 -9.97
C HIS A 54 0.46 -0.54 -10.49
N GLU A 55 -0.53 -1.33 -10.89
CA GLU A 55 -1.82 -0.83 -11.37
C GLU A 55 -2.57 -0.10 -10.25
N THR A 56 -2.53 -0.64 -9.04
CA THR A 56 -3.11 0.01 -7.84
C THR A 56 -2.31 1.24 -7.45
N VAL A 57 -0.99 1.22 -7.57
CA VAL A 57 -0.14 2.40 -7.35
C VAL A 57 -0.52 3.55 -8.29
N ALA A 58 -0.67 3.27 -9.59
CA ALA A 58 -1.07 4.26 -10.59
C ALA A 58 -2.48 4.81 -10.30
N TYR A 59 -3.41 3.94 -9.91
CA TYR A 59 -4.76 4.32 -9.53
C TYR A 59 -4.80 5.19 -8.28
N PHE A 60 -4.00 4.86 -7.25
CA PHE A 60 -3.92 5.67 -6.04
C PHE A 60 -3.33 7.06 -6.29
N ARG A 61 -2.30 7.17 -7.10
CA ARG A 61 -1.78 8.46 -7.54
C ARG A 61 -2.89 9.31 -8.16
N PHE A 62 -3.59 8.75 -9.13
CA PHE A 62 -4.69 9.45 -9.80
C PHE A 62 -5.80 9.87 -8.83
N ILE A 63 -6.24 8.97 -7.96
CA ILE A 63 -7.31 9.27 -6.98
C ILE A 63 -6.85 10.31 -5.97
N MET A 64 -5.69 10.13 -5.34
CA MET A 64 -5.19 11.05 -4.33
C MET A 64 -4.98 12.45 -4.90
N ASP A 65 -4.39 12.54 -6.11
CA ASP A 65 -4.17 13.82 -6.78
C ASP A 65 -5.47 14.50 -7.19
N THR A 66 -6.52 13.73 -7.51
CA THR A 66 -7.82 14.25 -7.97
C THR A 66 -8.74 14.64 -6.81
N ILE A 67 -8.89 13.76 -5.83
CA ILE A 67 -9.87 13.93 -4.73
C ILE A 67 -9.27 14.76 -3.58
N GLN A 68 -7.95 14.63 -3.33
CA GLN A 68 -7.26 15.26 -2.19
C GLN A 68 -7.99 15.01 -0.87
N PRO A 69 -8.19 13.74 -0.47
CA PRO A 69 -8.92 13.40 0.75
C PRO A 69 -8.25 14.00 1.97
N LYS A 70 -9.03 14.28 3.02
CA LYS A 70 -8.52 14.86 4.27
C LYS A 70 -8.32 13.82 5.36
N ASN A 71 -9.20 12.81 5.40
CA ASN A 71 -9.13 11.74 6.37
C ASN A 71 -9.23 10.39 5.65
N ILE A 72 -8.16 9.63 5.73
CA ILE A 72 -8.04 8.33 5.07
C ILE A 72 -8.03 7.23 6.13
N LEU A 73 -8.80 6.18 5.90
CA LEU A 73 -8.73 4.94 6.67
C LEU A 73 -8.17 3.83 5.80
N GLU A 74 -7.18 3.13 6.31
CA GLU A 74 -6.62 1.91 5.70
C GLU A 74 -6.78 0.71 6.62
N ILE A 75 -7.21 -0.43 6.08
CA ILE A 75 -7.26 -1.70 6.80
C ILE A 75 -6.30 -2.67 6.11
N GLY A 76 -5.23 -3.01 6.81
CA GLY A 76 -4.11 -3.78 6.27
C GLY A 76 -2.90 -2.90 5.99
N THR A 77 -2.14 -2.57 7.04
CA THR A 77 -0.95 -1.71 6.94
C THR A 77 0.22 -2.41 6.26
N ALA A 78 0.40 -3.71 6.52
CA ALA A 78 1.60 -4.45 6.15
C ALA A 78 2.87 -3.67 6.54
N ILE A 79 3.78 -3.41 5.60
CA ILE A 79 5.00 -2.61 5.85
C ILE A 79 4.78 -1.09 5.73
N GLY A 80 3.55 -0.62 5.50
CA GLY A 80 3.20 0.80 5.37
C GLY A 80 3.40 1.40 3.99
N PHE A 81 3.58 0.58 2.94
CA PHE A 81 3.83 1.06 1.59
C PHE A 81 2.68 1.90 1.03
N SER A 82 1.45 1.40 1.10
CA SER A 82 0.25 2.09 0.60
C SER A 82 -0.06 3.36 1.41
N ALA A 83 0.08 3.32 2.73
CA ALA A 83 -0.09 4.49 3.58
C ALA A 83 0.90 5.62 3.20
N LEU A 84 2.18 5.29 3.01
CA LEU A 84 3.21 6.26 2.58
C LEU A 84 2.97 6.76 1.15
N LEU A 85 2.49 5.90 0.25
CA LEU A 85 2.10 6.32 -1.10
C LEU A 85 0.95 7.34 -1.04
N MET A 86 -0.10 7.07 -0.27
CA MET A 86 -1.23 7.99 -0.10
C MET A 86 -0.78 9.30 0.55
N ALA A 87 0.08 9.25 1.58
CA ALA A 87 0.64 10.44 2.22
C ALA A 87 1.44 11.32 1.27
N ASN A 88 2.17 10.73 0.32
CA ASN A 88 2.95 11.48 -0.65
C ASN A 88 2.08 12.26 -1.65
N HIS A 89 0.92 11.74 -1.99
CA HIS A 89 0.01 12.35 -2.97
C HIS A 89 -1.08 13.21 -2.32
N ALA A 90 -1.60 12.83 -1.16
CA ALA A 90 -2.54 13.63 -0.37
C ALA A 90 -1.81 14.32 0.80
N GLN A 91 -1.02 15.35 0.51
CA GLN A 91 -0.08 15.96 1.45
C GLN A 91 -0.70 16.58 2.71
N SER A 92 -1.98 16.89 2.69
CA SER A 92 -2.71 17.42 3.85
C SER A 92 -3.61 16.39 4.54
N ALA A 93 -3.59 15.14 4.08
CA ALA A 93 -4.41 14.07 4.65
C ALA A 93 -3.88 13.63 6.02
N LYS A 94 -4.80 13.22 6.87
CA LYS A 94 -4.52 12.36 8.03
C LYS A 94 -4.87 10.93 7.64
N ILE A 95 -3.97 10.02 7.90
CA ILE A 95 -4.13 8.61 7.53
C ILE A 95 -4.14 7.77 8.80
N THR A 96 -5.24 7.07 9.04
CA THR A 96 -5.33 6.05 10.07
C THR A 96 -5.20 4.70 9.40
N THR A 97 -4.23 3.90 9.81
CA THR A 97 -4.02 2.56 9.27
C THR A 97 -4.04 1.51 10.37
N ILE A 98 -4.63 0.35 10.10
CA ILE A 98 -4.87 -0.69 11.08
C ILE A 98 -4.19 -1.98 10.65
N ASP A 99 -3.43 -2.60 11.56
CA ASP A 99 -2.92 -3.96 11.36
C ASP A 99 -2.89 -4.72 12.69
N ARG A 100 -2.98 -6.05 12.61
CA ARG A 100 -2.90 -6.96 13.76
C ARG A 100 -1.65 -7.83 13.78
N ASN A 101 -0.90 -7.89 12.68
CA ASN A 101 0.29 -8.71 12.59
C ASN A 101 1.48 -8.00 13.24
N PRO A 102 2.04 -8.52 14.37
CA PRO A 102 3.11 -7.83 15.10
C PRO A 102 4.38 -7.62 14.28
N GLU A 103 4.71 -8.53 13.36
CA GLU A 103 5.88 -8.42 12.49
C GLU A 103 5.71 -7.26 11.50
N MET A 104 4.55 -7.19 10.83
CA MET A 104 4.22 -6.12 9.90
C MET A 104 4.14 -4.77 10.61
N ILE A 105 3.54 -4.72 11.79
CA ILE A 105 3.51 -3.54 12.66
C ILE A 105 4.92 -3.04 12.98
N GLY A 106 5.85 -3.95 13.28
CA GLY A 106 7.26 -3.62 13.51
C GLY A 106 7.87 -2.90 12.30
N PHE A 107 7.76 -3.49 11.12
CA PHE A 107 8.26 -2.87 9.88
C PHE A 107 7.57 -1.54 9.57
N ALA A 108 6.25 -1.46 9.72
CA ALA A 108 5.51 -0.23 9.47
C ALA A 108 5.97 0.92 10.38
N LYS A 109 6.16 0.67 11.67
CA LYS A 109 6.67 1.66 12.62
C LYS A 109 8.04 2.21 12.23
N GLU A 110 8.97 1.33 11.86
CA GLU A 110 10.30 1.73 11.39
C GLU A 110 10.22 2.57 10.12
N ASN A 111 9.37 2.16 9.16
CA ASN A 111 9.19 2.85 7.91
C ASN A 111 8.51 4.22 8.09
N PHE A 112 7.51 4.32 8.95
CA PHE A 112 6.85 5.61 9.25
C PHE A 112 7.81 6.56 9.98
N ALA A 113 8.59 6.06 10.94
CA ALA A 113 9.61 6.86 11.61
C ALA A 113 10.67 7.41 10.64
N LYS A 114 10.99 6.66 9.58
CA LYS A 114 11.99 7.04 8.58
C LYS A 114 11.44 7.95 7.48
N PHE A 115 10.19 7.74 7.05
CA PHE A 115 9.68 8.31 5.79
C PHE A 115 8.46 9.21 5.93
N ASP A 116 7.69 9.12 7.04
CA ASP A 116 6.55 10.01 7.28
C ASP A 116 6.99 11.33 7.90
N ASN A 117 7.71 12.14 7.13
CA ASN A 117 8.27 13.41 7.59
C ASN A 117 7.21 14.45 8.01
N ARG A 118 5.96 14.29 7.58
CA ARG A 118 4.86 15.20 7.91
C ARG A 118 4.01 14.70 9.07
N GLN A 119 4.32 13.51 9.59
CA GLN A 119 3.55 12.88 10.68
C GLN A 119 2.06 12.76 10.36
N GLN A 120 1.76 12.31 9.14
CA GLN A 120 0.39 12.16 8.63
C GLN A 120 -0.25 10.83 9.03
N ILE A 121 0.58 9.81 9.39
CA ILE A 121 0.14 8.44 9.53
C ILE A 121 0.05 8.04 10.99
N THR A 122 -1.12 7.58 11.41
CA THR A 122 -1.38 6.97 12.71
C THR A 122 -1.63 5.48 12.53
N LEU A 123 -0.78 4.65 13.11
CA LEU A 123 -0.94 3.19 13.11
C LEU A 123 -1.70 2.76 14.37
N LEU A 124 -2.80 2.06 14.19
CA LEU A 124 -3.58 1.42 15.25
C LEU A 124 -3.36 -0.10 15.19
N GLU A 125 -2.95 -0.65 16.32
CA GLU A 125 -2.62 -2.06 16.45
C GLU A 125 -3.82 -2.85 16.96
N GLY A 126 -4.24 -3.86 16.22
CA GLY A 126 -5.32 -4.74 16.66
C GLY A 126 -6.14 -5.31 15.50
N ASP A 127 -7.12 -6.12 15.86
CA ASP A 127 -8.09 -6.61 14.88
C ASP A 127 -8.96 -5.46 14.37
N ALA A 128 -9.17 -5.42 13.05
CA ALA A 128 -9.89 -4.32 12.42
C ALA A 128 -11.32 -4.17 12.95
N VAL A 129 -12.01 -5.28 13.27
CA VAL A 129 -13.38 -5.22 13.80
C VAL A 129 -13.41 -4.54 15.17
N ASP A 130 -12.45 -4.88 16.03
CA ASP A 130 -12.37 -4.31 17.38
C ASP A 130 -12.00 -2.83 17.31
N VAL A 131 -10.97 -2.49 16.52
CA VAL A 131 -10.51 -1.10 16.36
C VAL A 131 -11.61 -0.23 15.74
N LEU A 132 -12.27 -0.69 14.68
CA LEU A 132 -13.35 0.06 14.03
C LEU A 132 -14.54 0.30 14.96
N SER A 133 -14.81 -0.61 15.91
CA SER A 133 -15.91 -0.46 16.86
C SER A 133 -15.77 0.74 17.81
N ILE A 134 -14.55 1.22 18.01
CA ILE A 134 -14.23 2.32 18.91
C ILE A 134 -13.80 3.61 18.18
N LEU A 135 -13.62 3.56 16.86
CA LEU A 135 -13.31 4.74 16.07
C LEU A 135 -14.54 5.64 15.96
N THR A 136 -14.33 6.93 16.22
CA THR A 136 -15.39 7.96 16.16
C THR A 136 -15.17 8.94 15.01
N GLU A 137 -14.01 8.91 14.38
CA GLU A 137 -13.65 9.76 13.26
C GLU A 137 -14.45 9.42 12.00
N THR A 138 -14.61 10.42 11.14
CA THR A 138 -15.18 10.24 9.81
C THR A 138 -14.08 10.27 8.75
N TYR A 139 -14.22 9.40 7.75
CA TYR A 139 -13.25 9.24 6.68
C TYR A 139 -13.89 9.54 5.34
N ASP A 140 -13.18 10.24 4.48
CA ASP A 140 -13.60 10.57 3.12
C ASP A 140 -12.97 9.64 2.05
N PHE A 141 -12.00 8.82 2.47
CA PHE A 141 -11.47 7.72 1.67
C PHE A 141 -11.18 6.50 2.56
N VAL A 142 -11.63 5.31 2.12
CA VAL A 142 -11.38 4.05 2.83
C VAL A 142 -10.75 3.05 1.88
N PHE A 143 -9.61 2.48 2.27
CA PHE A 143 -8.93 1.41 1.58
C PHE A 143 -8.87 0.14 2.43
N MET A 144 -9.32 -0.97 1.88
CA MET A 144 -9.35 -2.27 2.58
C MET A 144 -8.58 -3.30 1.77
N ASP A 145 -7.39 -3.65 2.25
CA ASP A 145 -6.50 -4.66 1.65
C ASP A 145 -5.95 -5.61 2.73
N SER A 146 -6.83 -6.09 3.57
CA SER A 146 -6.47 -7.11 4.56
C SER A 146 -6.78 -8.51 4.04
N ALA A 147 -5.88 -9.46 4.27
CA ALA A 147 -6.17 -10.87 4.01
C ALA A 147 -7.35 -11.33 4.88
N ASN A 148 -8.38 -11.86 4.25
CA ASN A 148 -9.46 -12.52 4.97
C ASN A 148 -8.89 -13.72 5.74
N SER A 149 -8.75 -13.58 7.06
CA SER A 149 -8.58 -14.75 7.90
C SER A 149 -9.91 -15.50 7.92
N LYS A 150 -9.90 -16.68 7.32
CA LYS A 150 -10.99 -17.64 7.49
C LYS A 150 -11.03 -18.13 8.93
#